data_364cf839e009b93a5d7b039fbc216daf
#
_entry.id   364cf839e009b93a5d7b039fbc216daf
#
_cell.length_a   1.000
_cell.length_b   1.000
_cell.length_c   1.000
_cell.angle_alpha   90.00
_cell.angle_beta   90.00
_cell.angle_gamma   90.00
#
_symmetry.space_group_name_H-M   'P 1'
#
loop_
_entity.id
_entity.type
_entity.pdbx_description
1 polymer ?
#
loop_
_entity_poly.entity_id
_entity_poly.type
_entity_poly.pdbx_seq_one_letter_code
_entity_poly.pdbx_strand_id
1 'polypeptide(L)'
;MATNRTQSITTLLLTLILASPAAHAEIKGDAIRIGVLTDMNGVFATAMGPGSVEAARMAAEEFGGKINGKPIEILQADHQNKPDLAASLARKWFSDGVQAIADGGSSGAALAVQELVRGNGKIFLVSGAGANQLTDEACAPTSVQWTQDAYSTATAVVSGIMQTSKEPWFFITGDYAFGHSIEATARDRIAALGGKVAGSVKAQLGTPDYSSFLLQAQSSGAKILAINVAGDNATAIKQAEEFGLAAQGMKIVPMSFQNVDIEAVGLKATRGDLIVTSFFEDVSPAARKFSDAFYARRKAMPSQIQAGVYSAVRHYLQAMKDTDSDDSTTVMAKMKATPVSDAYTPNGRIREDQRMVHDLYLVQVKTPEESKGPWDFVKLVATIPPDQAFRPLDRSKCNLVGK
;
A
#
# COMPACT_ATOMS: atom_id res chain seq x y z
N MET A 1 -94.30 -22.53 16.76
CA MET A 1 -92.99 -23.11 16.68
C MET A 1 -92.14 -22.23 15.72
N ALA A 2 -91.38 -21.36 16.25
CA ALA A 2 -90.58 -20.43 15.47
C ALA A 2 -89.10 -20.85 15.56
N THR A 3 -88.48 -21.14 14.44
CA THR A 3 -87.06 -21.50 14.35
C THR A 3 -86.20 -20.24 13.96
N ASN A 4 -85.41 -19.76 14.87
CA ASN A 4 -84.45 -18.71 14.65
C ASN A 4 -83.20 -19.29 13.89
N ARG A 5 -82.86 -18.74 12.74
CA ARG A 5 -81.60 -18.96 12.05
C ARG A 5 -80.65 -17.75 12.30
N THR A 6 -79.66 -17.99 13.07
CA THR A 6 -78.52 -17.03 13.28
C THR A 6 -77.54 -17.17 12.11
N GLN A 7 -77.35 -16.11 11.34
CA GLN A 7 -76.29 -16.02 10.33
C GLN A 7 -75.00 -15.45 10.97
N SER A 8 -73.96 -16.26 10.99
CA SER A 8 -72.59 -15.78 11.40
C SER A 8 -71.92 -15.17 10.18
N ILE A 9 -71.61 -13.86 10.29
CA ILE A 9 -70.82 -13.14 9.30
C ILE A 9 -69.34 -13.25 9.75
N THR A 10 -68.57 -14.05 9.00
CA THR A 10 -67.05 -14.14 9.21
C THR A 10 -66.41 -13.02 8.44
N THR A 11 -65.94 -12.01 9.13
CA THR A 11 -65.16 -10.90 8.57
C THR A 11 -63.72 -11.36 8.35
N LEU A 12 -63.29 -11.51 7.09
CA LEU A 12 -61.93 -11.82 6.68
C LEU A 12 -61.10 -10.53 6.68
N LEU A 13 -60.24 -10.35 7.69
CA LEU A 13 -59.27 -9.25 7.72
C LEU A 13 -58.10 -9.59 6.77
N LEU A 14 -58.06 -8.93 5.64
CA LEU A 14 -56.94 -8.98 4.69
C LEU A 14 -55.82 -8.04 5.19
N THR A 15 -54.79 -8.58 5.85
CA THR A 15 -53.60 -7.84 6.26
C THR A 15 -52.74 -7.57 5.03
N LEU A 16 -52.72 -6.33 4.53
CA LEU A 16 -51.83 -5.85 3.50
C LEU A 16 -50.44 -5.66 4.14
N ILE A 17 -49.51 -6.57 3.89
CA ILE A 17 -48.11 -6.39 4.23
C ILE A 17 -47.54 -5.40 3.23
N LEU A 18 -47.40 -4.12 3.62
CA LEU A 18 -46.62 -3.12 2.92
C LEU A 18 -45.16 -3.51 3.04
N ALA A 19 -44.60 -4.18 2.04
CA ALA A 19 -43.18 -4.34 1.87
C ALA A 19 -42.60 -2.92 1.61
N SER A 20 -42.04 -2.30 2.64
CA SER A 20 -41.24 -1.09 2.45
C SER A 20 -40.08 -1.43 1.50
N PRO A 21 -39.91 -0.73 0.38
CA PRO A 21 -38.74 -0.91 -0.43
C PRO A 21 -37.53 -0.59 0.46
N ALA A 22 -36.57 -1.51 0.59
CA ALA A 22 -35.29 -1.22 1.19
C ALA A 22 -34.72 -0.01 0.43
N ALA A 23 -34.54 1.09 1.12
CA ALA A 23 -33.91 2.27 0.55
C ALA A 23 -32.50 1.87 0.13
N HIS A 24 -32.30 1.52 -1.13
CA HIS A 24 -30.96 1.39 -1.69
C HIS A 24 -30.34 2.80 -1.65
N ALA A 25 -29.23 2.94 -0.95
CA ALA A 25 -28.48 4.19 -0.94
C ALA A 25 -27.85 4.35 -2.33
N GLU A 26 -28.53 5.09 -3.18
CA GLU A 26 -28.06 5.41 -4.54
C GLU A 26 -26.78 6.22 -4.51
N ILE A 27 -25.91 6.04 -5.53
CA ILE A 27 -24.74 6.91 -5.74
C ILE A 27 -25.21 8.35 -5.88
N LYS A 28 -24.82 9.24 -4.96
CA LYS A 28 -25.24 10.64 -4.93
C LYS A 28 -24.37 11.50 -5.84
N GLY A 29 -24.88 12.71 -6.17
CA GLY A 29 -24.15 13.68 -6.98
C GLY A 29 -24.17 13.37 -8.46
N ASP A 30 -23.42 14.17 -9.21
CA ASP A 30 -23.32 14.17 -10.68
C ASP A 30 -22.17 13.32 -11.22
N ALA A 31 -21.17 13.00 -10.36
CA ALA A 31 -19.98 12.23 -10.71
C ALA A 31 -19.49 11.39 -9.52
N ILE A 32 -18.69 10.39 -9.81
CA ILE A 32 -17.89 9.63 -8.83
C ILE A 32 -16.49 10.23 -8.81
N ARG A 33 -16.14 10.90 -7.71
CA ARG A 33 -14.85 11.60 -7.58
C ARG A 33 -13.89 10.85 -6.66
N ILE A 34 -12.73 10.53 -7.20
CA ILE A 34 -11.62 9.89 -6.47
C ILE A 34 -10.43 10.83 -6.51
N GLY A 35 -9.92 11.24 -5.34
CA GLY A 35 -8.74 12.10 -5.24
C GLY A 35 -7.47 11.27 -5.04
N VAL A 36 -6.51 11.35 -5.96
CA VAL A 36 -5.15 10.81 -5.76
C VAL A 36 -4.32 11.86 -5.05
N LEU A 37 -4.12 11.65 -3.75
CA LEU A 37 -3.36 12.55 -2.88
C LEU A 37 -1.98 11.95 -2.62
N THR A 38 -0.94 12.52 -3.22
CA THR A 38 0.38 11.91 -3.27
C THR A 38 1.50 12.95 -3.30
N ASP A 39 2.75 12.50 -3.30
CA ASP A 39 3.93 13.34 -3.56
C ASP A 39 4.15 13.44 -5.08
N MET A 40 3.82 14.58 -5.66
CA MET A 40 3.86 14.75 -7.12
C MET A 40 5.26 15.09 -7.66
N ASN A 41 6.12 15.71 -6.85
CA ASN A 41 7.38 16.30 -7.32
C ASN A 41 8.56 16.06 -6.38
N GLY A 42 8.35 15.47 -5.19
CA GLY A 42 9.37 15.22 -4.20
C GLY A 42 10.05 13.84 -4.35
N VAL A 43 10.67 13.39 -3.29
CA VAL A 43 11.51 12.18 -3.27
C VAL A 43 10.75 10.88 -3.57
N PHE A 44 9.44 10.85 -3.33
CA PHE A 44 8.60 9.69 -3.64
C PHE A 44 7.92 9.75 -5.00
N ALA A 45 8.05 10.85 -5.75
CA ALA A 45 7.29 11.08 -6.99
C ALA A 45 7.48 9.98 -8.04
N THR A 46 8.67 9.38 -8.13
CA THR A 46 8.97 8.30 -9.09
C THR A 46 8.22 7.02 -8.75
N ALA A 47 8.14 6.67 -7.48
CA ALA A 47 7.47 5.46 -7.02
C ALA A 47 5.94 5.61 -6.88
N MET A 48 5.44 6.84 -6.79
CA MET A 48 4.03 7.21 -6.58
C MET A 48 3.61 8.27 -7.61
N GLY A 49 3.34 9.48 -7.16
CA GLY A 49 3.19 10.72 -7.93
C GLY A 49 2.31 10.63 -9.16
N PRO A 50 2.76 11.18 -10.29
CA PRO A 50 1.99 11.13 -11.55
C PRO A 50 1.69 9.70 -12.03
N GLY A 51 2.50 8.70 -11.65
CA GLY A 51 2.24 7.29 -11.96
C GLY A 51 1.02 6.74 -11.21
N SER A 52 0.83 7.11 -9.94
CA SER A 52 -0.37 6.75 -9.18
C SER A 52 -1.64 7.35 -9.77
N VAL A 53 -1.57 8.58 -10.29
CA VAL A 53 -2.69 9.21 -10.99
C VAL A 53 -3.04 8.45 -12.26
N GLU A 54 -2.03 8.07 -13.05
CA GLU A 54 -2.25 7.27 -14.27
C GLU A 54 -2.84 5.91 -13.94
N ALA A 55 -2.33 5.23 -12.92
CA ALA A 55 -2.86 3.95 -12.46
C ALA A 55 -4.35 4.04 -12.05
N ALA A 56 -4.74 5.09 -11.34
CA ALA A 56 -6.14 5.33 -10.98
C ALA A 56 -7.01 5.59 -12.22
N ARG A 57 -6.50 6.34 -13.22
CA ARG A 57 -7.20 6.55 -14.50
C ARG A 57 -7.39 5.25 -15.27
N MET A 58 -6.36 4.42 -15.35
CA MET A 58 -6.46 3.11 -15.99
C MET A 58 -7.52 2.22 -15.32
N ALA A 59 -7.60 2.25 -13.98
CA ALA A 59 -8.66 1.55 -13.27
C ALA A 59 -10.06 2.08 -13.62
N ALA A 60 -10.24 3.40 -13.71
CA ALA A 60 -11.54 4.01 -14.09
C ALA A 60 -11.94 3.67 -15.53
N GLU A 61 -10.99 3.60 -16.44
CA GLU A 61 -11.21 3.26 -17.86
C GLU A 61 -11.76 1.82 -18.04
N GLU A 62 -11.44 0.87 -17.16
CA GLU A 62 -12.03 -0.48 -17.21
C GLU A 62 -13.56 -0.50 -17.01
N PHE A 63 -14.09 0.55 -16.39
CA PHE A 63 -15.54 0.74 -16.23
C PHE A 63 -16.14 1.62 -17.35
N GLY A 64 -15.37 1.90 -18.42
CA GLY A 64 -15.79 2.80 -19.48
C GLY A 64 -15.91 4.25 -19.01
N GLY A 65 -15.17 4.62 -17.97
CA GLY A 65 -15.16 5.96 -17.38
C GLY A 65 -16.44 6.36 -16.64
N LYS A 66 -17.35 5.41 -16.36
CA LYS A 66 -18.65 5.70 -15.70
C LYS A 66 -19.21 4.47 -14.99
N ILE A 67 -20.01 4.70 -13.95
CA ILE A 67 -20.85 3.69 -13.28
C ILE A 67 -22.27 4.23 -13.20
N ASN A 68 -23.26 3.44 -13.65
CA ASN A 68 -24.69 3.77 -13.64
C ASN A 68 -24.99 5.16 -14.25
N GLY A 69 -24.28 5.47 -15.35
CA GLY A 69 -24.41 6.74 -16.07
C GLY A 69 -23.60 7.90 -15.48
N LYS A 70 -23.08 7.81 -14.28
CA LYS A 70 -22.28 8.86 -13.62
C LYS A 70 -20.82 8.74 -14.03
N PRO A 71 -20.18 9.82 -14.50
CA PRO A 71 -18.77 9.82 -14.88
C PRO A 71 -17.87 9.59 -13.66
N ILE A 72 -16.72 8.94 -13.89
CA ILE A 72 -15.66 8.79 -12.90
C ILE A 72 -14.62 9.87 -13.13
N GLU A 73 -14.38 10.71 -12.13
CA GLU A 73 -13.41 11.79 -12.16
C GLU A 73 -12.23 11.48 -11.25
N ILE A 74 -11.01 11.45 -11.79
CA ILE A 74 -9.78 11.28 -11.03
C ILE A 74 -9.15 12.65 -10.83
N LEU A 75 -9.22 13.14 -9.60
CA LEU A 75 -8.56 14.36 -9.14
C LEU A 75 -7.15 14.06 -8.64
N GLN A 76 -6.29 15.07 -8.61
CA GLN A 76 -4.93 14.92 -8.11
C GLN A 76 -4.49 16.13 -7.28
N ALA A 77 -3.69 15.89 -6.24
CA ALA A 77 -3.05 16.95 -5.48
C ALA A 77 -1.72 16.50 -4.90
N ASP A 78 -0.82 17.46 -4.72
CA ASP A 78 0.49 17.31 -4.12
C ASP A 78 0.46 17.72 -2.65
N HIS A 79 0.67 16.76 -1.74
CA HIS A 79 0.79 17.07 -0.31
C HIS A 79 2.22 17.42 0.13
N GLN A 80 3.21 17.38 -0.80
CA GLN A 80 4.61 17.76 -0.53
C GLN A 80 5.20 17.06 0.71
N ASN A 81 4.76 15.86 1.02
CA ASN A 81 5.10 15.09 2.23
C ASN A 81 4.79 15.81 3.56
N LYS A 82 3.89 16.80 3.55
CA LYS A 82 3.46 17.58 4.72
C LYS A 82 2.11 17.09 5.23
N PRO A 83 2.04 16.51 6.46
CA PRO A 83 0.78 16.00 7.03
C PRO A 83 -0.34 17.04 7.11
N ASP A 84 -0.02 18.28 7.50
CA ASP A 84 -1.02 19.35 7.62
C ASP A 84 -1.60 19.76 6.27
N LEU A 85 -0.77 19.80 5.21
CA LEU A 85 -1.22 20.07 3.85
C LEU A 85 -2.11 18.94 3.35
N ALA A 86 -1.72 17.68 3.59
CA ALA A 86 -2.52 16.51 3.22
C ALA A 86 -3.90 16.56 3.89
N ALA A 87 -3.95 16.85 5.20
CA ALA A 87 -5.20 17.00 5.94
C ALA A 87 -6.06 18.16 5.42
N SER A 88 -5.45 19.28 5.06
CA SER A 88 -6.16 20.45 4.50
C SER A 88 -6.78 20.12 3.14
N LEU A 89 -6.01 19.50 2.25
CA LEU A 89 -6.48 19.08 0.91
C LEU A 89 -7.60 18.03 1.02
N ALA A 90 -7.47 17.06 1.93
CA ALA A 90 -8.48 16.05 2.16
C ALA A 90 -9.79 16.67 2.67
N ARG A 91 -9.75 17.58 3.65
CA ARG A 91 -10.95 18.31 4.13
C ARG A 91 -11.64 19.06 2.99
N LYS A 92 -10.86 19.79 2.20
CA LYS A 92 -11.41 20.49 1.04
C LYS A 92 -12.10 19.54 0.06
N TRP A 93 -11.44 18.45 -0.32
CA TRP A 93 -12.01 17.46 -1.22
C TRP A 93 -13.28 16.82 -0.70
N PHE A 94 -13.34 16.49 0.60
CA PHE A 94 -14.55 15.94 1.21
C PHE A 94 -15.71 16.94 1.19
N SER A 95 -15.44 18.22 1.39
CA SER A 95 -16.47 19.27 1.25
C SER A 95 -16.91 19.48 -0.21
N ASP A 96 -16.02 19.25 -1.16
CA ASP A 96 -16.29 19.34 -2.61
C ASP A 96 -16.96 18.06 -3.16
N GLY A 97 -17.29 17.09 -2.33
CA GLY A 97 -18.03 15.89 -2.73
C GLY A 97 -17.14 14.72 -3.21
N VAL A 98 -15.82 14.74 -2.96
CA VAL A 98 -14.96 13.56 -3.21
C VAL A 98 -15.38 12.42 -2.29
N GLN A 99 -15.62 11.24 -2.85
CA GLN A 99 -16.07 10.05 -2.12
C GLN A 99 -14.92 9.23 -1.56
N ALA A 100 -13.79 9.17 -2.27
CA ALA A 100 -12.62 8.40 -1.87
C ALA A 100 -11.30 9.14 -2.12
N ILE A 101 -10.32 8.92 -1.25
CA ILE A 101 -8.92 9.30 -1.48
C ILE A 101 -8.12 8.03 -1.75
N ALA A 102 -7.20 8.07 -2.70
CA ALA A 102 -6.28 6.98 -3.04
C ALA A 102 -4.83 7.42 -2.89
N ASP A 103 -3.92 6.46 -2.75
CA ASP A 103 -2.47 6.55 -2.54
C ASP A 103 -2.10 6.96 -1.10
N GLY A 104 -2.28 8.22 -0.73
CA GLY A 104 -1.92 8.73 0.60
C GLY A 104 -0.44 9.11 0.75
N GLY A 105 0.39 8.79 -0.22
CA GLY A 105 1.80 9.19 -0.25
C GLY A 105 2.60 8.76 0.98
N SER A 106 3.25 9.69 1.68
CA SER A 106 4.05 9.39 2.87
C SER A 106 3.20 8.99 4.07
N SER A 107 3.75 8.16 4.96
CA SER A 107 2.99 7.63 6.11
C SER A 107 2.51 8.72 7.07
N GLY A 108 3.25 9.82 7.23
CA GLY A 108 2.80 10.96 8.04
C GLY A 108 1.56 11.65 7.44
N ALA A 109 1.56 11.86 6.11
CA ALA A 109 0.42 12.41 5.39
C ALA A 109 -0.79 11.45 5.45
N ALA A 110 -0.56 10.15 5.23
CA ALA A 110 -1.61 9.15 5.29
C ALA A 110 -2.27 9.03 6.68
N LEU A 111 -1.49 9.06 7.75
CA LEU A 111 -2.03 9.06 9.12
C LEU A 111 -2.92 10.27 9.39
N ALA A 112 -2.53 11.46 8.91
CA ALA A 112 -3.34 12.68 9.06
C ALA A 112 -4.65 12.61 8.25
N VAL A 113 -4.63 12.05 7.04
CA VAL A 113 -5.83 11.80 6.23
C VAL A 113 -6.72 10.74 6.87
N GLN A 114 -6.14 9.65 7.37
CA GLN A 114 -6.88 8.55 8.01
C GLN A 114 -7.67 9.01 9.25
N GLU A 115 -7.12 9.91 10.03
CA GLU A 115 -7.83 10.50 11.17
C GLU A 115 -9.08 11.28 10.74
N LEU A 116 -9.01 12.00 9.60
CA LEU A 116 -10.17 12.69 9.03
C LEU A 116 -11.22 11.70 8.52
N VAL A 117 -10.80 10.65 7.84
CA VAL A 117 -11.70 9.61 7.28
C VAL A 117 -12.50 8.93 8.37
N ARG A 118 -11.90 8.67 9.53
CA ARG A 118 -12.54 8.03 10.69
C ARG A 118 -13.86 8.68 11.10
N GLY A 119 -13.97 10.00 10.95
CA GLY A 119 -15.15 10.78 11.37
C GLY A 119 -16.09 11.22 10.25
N ASN A 120 -15.70 11.03 8.96
CA ASN A 120 -16.38 11.69 7.84
C ASN A 120 -17.12 10.74 6.89
N GLY A 121 -17.16 9.43 7.16
CA GLY A 121 -17.85 8.49 6.28
C GLY A 121 -17.31 8.50 4.84
N LYS A 122 -15.99 8.60 4.68
CA LYS A 122 -15.29 8.60 3.40
C LYS A 122 -14.37 7.39 3.29
N ILE A 123 -13.98 7.04 2.08
CA ILE A 123 -13.08 5.90 1.83
C ILE A 123 -11.64 6.39 1.66
N PHE A 124 -10.68 5.66 2.26
CA PHE A 124 -9.27 5.89 2.05
C PHE A 124 -8.55 4.60 1.62
N LEU A 125 -8.02 4.61 0.40
CA LEU A 125 -7.33 3.49 -0.26
C LEU A 125 -5.82 3.76 -0.18
N VAL A 126 -5.18 3.27 0.88
CA VAL A 126 -3.78 3.59 1.18
C VAL A 126 -2.86 2.62 0.44
N SER A 127 -2.16 3.11 -0.58
CA SER A 127 -1.16 2.33 -1.32
C SER A 127 0.27 2.83 -1.11
N GLY A 128 0.46 4.15 -0.95
CA GLY A 128 1.79 4.75 -0.80
C GLY A 128 2.41 4.61 0.58
N ALA A 129 1.59 4.58 1.62
CA ALA A 129 2.05 4.62 3.00
C ALA A 129 2.14 3.23 3.64
N GLY A 130 3.30 2.91 4.23
CA GLY A 130 3.58 1.59 4.80
C GLY A 130 3.71 1.53 6.33
N ALA A 131 3.43 2.62 7.08
CA ALA A 131 3.54 2.59 8.54
C ALA A 131 2.58 1.59 9.19
N ASN A 132 3.07 0.84 10.17
CA ASN A 132 2.30 -0.18 10.88
C ASN A 132 1.05 0.38 11.58
N GLN A 133 1.11 1.63 12.05
CA GLN A 133 0.02 2.30 12.77
C GLN A 133 -1.28 2.35 11.98
N LEU A 134 -1.21 2.40 10.62
CA LEU A 134 -2.38 2.50 9.74
C LEU A 134 -3.36 1.31 9.90
N THR A 135 -2.86 0.13 10.24
CA THR A 135 -3.66 -1.08 10.49
C THR A 135 -3.51 -1.60 11.92
N ASP A 136 -2.96 -0.78 12.80
CA ASP A 136 -2.80 -1.06 14.23
C ASP A 136 -3.60 -0.01 15.04
N GLU A 137 -2.95 0.70 15.96
CA GLU A 137 -3.59 1.65 16.88
C GLU A 137 -4.35 2.80 16.17
N ALA A 138 -3.96 3.15 14.94
CA ALA A 138 -4.62 4.21 14.17
C ALA A 138 -5.62 3.68 13.12
N CYS A 139 -5.96 2.40 13.09
CA CYS A 139 -6.87 1.85 12.10
C CYS A 139 -8.23 2.58 12.06
N ALA A 140 -8.82 2.68 10.86
CA ALA A 140 -10.10 3.36 10.65
C ALA A 140 -11.03 2.48 9.80
N PRO A 141 -12.35 2.41 10.11
CA PRO A 141 -13.26 1.41 9.54
C PRO A 141 -13.45 1.51 8.02
N THR A 142 -13.18 2.65 7.43
CA THR A 142 -13.31 2.93 5.99
C THR A 142 -11.99 3.26 5.31
N SER A 143 -10.85 2.89 5.95
CA SER A 143 -9.51 2.99 5.37
C SER A 143 -8.95 1.58 5.15
N VAL A 144 -8.29 1.33 4.02
CA VAL A 144 -7.62 0.05 3.73
C VAL A 144 -6.18 0.29 3.33
N GLN A 145 -5.25 -0.33 4.05
CA GLN A 145 -3.83 -0.35 3.64
C GLN A 145 -3.62 -1.49 2.64
N TRP A 146 -3.25 -1.15 1.39
CA TRP A 146 -3.33 -2.05 0.24
C TRP A 146 -2.03 -2.78 -0.06
N THR A 147 -0.91 -2.07 -0.14
CA THR A 147 0.41 -2.62 -0.47
C THR A 147 1.13 -3.18 0.75
N GLN A 148 2.35 -3.67 0.61
CA GLN A 148 3.18 -4.12 1.72
C GLN A 148 3.38 -3.00 2.77
N ASP A 149 3.55 -3.40 4.02
CA ASP A 149 3.80 -2.49 5.15
C ASP A 149 5.21 -2.69 5.74
N ALA A 150 5.52 -1.88 6.74
CA ALA A 150 6.80 -1.96 7.44
C ALA A 150 7.01 -3.31 8.13
N TYR A 151 5.94 -3.94 8.65
CA TYR A 151 6.02 -5.25 9.28
C TYR A 151 6.42 -6.33 8.27
N SER A 152 5.69 -6.43 7.17
CA SER A 152 5.92 -7.44 6.14
C SER A 152 7.30 -7.27 5.50
N THR A 153 7.66 -6.02 5.18
CA THR A 153 8.96 -5.69 4.57
C THR A 153 10.12 -6.08 5.50
N ALA A 154 10.13 -5.54 6.73
CA ALA A 154 11.23 -5.75 7.66
C ALA A 154 11.35 -7.25 8.09
N THR A 155 10.21 -7.92 8.34
CA THR A 155 10.21 -9.32 8.74
C THR A 155 10.79 -10.21 7.64
N ALA A 156 10.40 -9.99 6.39
CA ALA A 156 10.88 -10.80 5.27
C ALA A 156 12.37 -10.55 4.97
N VAL A 157 12.79 -9.28 4.88
CA VAL A 157 14.20 -8.93 4.62
C VAL A 157 15.11 -9.46 5.73
N VAL A 158 14.79 -9.17 7.01
CA VAL A 158 15.61 -9.63 8.14
C VAL A 158 15.64 -11.16 8.20
N SER A 159 14.49 -11.84 8.01
CA SER A 159 14.46 -13.30 8.04
C SER A 159 15.33 -13.91 6.95
N GLY A 160 15.28 -13.36 5.72
CA GLY A 160 16.11 -13.83 4.62
C GLY A 160 17.61 -13.69 4.90
N ILE A 161 18.04 -12.53 5.40
CA ILE A 161 19.45 -12.28 5.72
C ILE A 161 19.90 -13.15 6.91
N MET A 162 19.08 -13.26 7.94
CA MET A 162 19.42 -13.99 9.16
C MET A 162 19.48 -15.52 9.01
N GLN A 163 19.02 -16.07 7.87
CA GLN A 163 19.25 -17.49 7.53
C GLN A 163 20.72 -17.78 7.23
N THR A 164 21.44 -16.79 6.69
CA THR A 164 22.83 -16.98 6.23
C THR A 164 23.86 -16.21 7.06
N SER A 165 23.43 -15.20 7.86
CA SER A 165 24.34 -14.39 8.66
C SER A 165 23.71 -13.95 9.97
N LYS A 166 24.50 -14.03 11.07
CA LYS A 166 24.16 -13.52 12.41
C LYS A 166 24.99 -12.30 12.79
N GLU A 167 25.69 -11.72 11.85
CA GLU A 167 26.56 -10.55 12.04
C GLU A 167 25.77 -9.34 12.57
N PRO A 168 26.44 -8.42 13.30
CA PRO A 168 25.79 -7.24 13.84
C PRO A 168 25.30 -6.28 12.75
N TRP A 169 24.12 -5.70 12.99
CA TRP A 169 23.46 -4.74 12.10
C TRP A 169 23.70 -3.29 12.54
N PHE A 170 23.81 -2.39 11.57
CA PHE A 170 23.72 -0.94 11.77
C PHE A 170 22.66 -0.37 10.85
N PHE A 171 21.86 0.61 11.33
CA PHE A 171 20.79 1.20 10.55
C PHE A 171 21.10 2.65 10.18
N ILE A 172 20.89 3.01 8.92
CA ILE A 172 20.68 4.40 8.50
C ILE A 172 19.17 4.50 8.20
N THR A 173 18.44 5.23 9.05
CA THR A 173 16.98 5.23 9.04
C THR A 173 16.45 6.62 8.70
N GLY A 174 15.51 6.69 7.76
CA GLY A 174 14.79 7.92 7.47
C GLY A 174 13.97 8.39 8.68
N ASP A 175 14.16 9.66 9.07
CA ASP A 175 13.53 10.26 10.24
C ASP A 175 12.05 10.63 9.98
N TYR A 176 11.24 9.64 9.66
CA TYR A 176 9.81 9.75 9.40
C TYR A 176 9.09 8.44 9.75
N ALA A 177 7.74 8.49 9.83
CA ALA A 177 6.92 7.40 10.39
C ALA A 177 7.19 6.01 9.80
N PHE A 178 7.38 5.90 8.48
CA PHE A 178 7.67 4.61 7.83
C PHE A 178 9.06 4.09 8.19
N GLY A 179 10.09 4.96 8.16
CA GLY A 179 11.45 4.59 8.54
C GLY A 179 11.51 4.06 9.97
N HIS A 180 10.86 4.76 10.90
CA HIS A 180 10.76 4.31 12.30
C HIS A 180 10.05 2.97 12.44
N SER A 181 8.95 2.75 11.69
CA SER A 181 8.20 1.49 11.71
C SER A 181 9.03 0.31 11.21
N ILE A 182 9.80 0.49 10.13
CA ILE A 182 10.70 -0.55 9.60
C ILE A 182 11.80 -0.86 10.61
N GLU A 183 12.51 0.14 11.12
CA GLU A 183 13.62 -0.08 12.06
C GLU A 183 13.13 -0.79 13.32
N ALA A 184 12.03 -0.36 13.92
CA ALA A 184 11.45 -0.99 15.09
C ALA A 184 11.13 -2.47 14.85
N THR A 185 10.43 -2.78 13.76
CA THR A 185 10.11 -4.17 13.39
C THR A 185 11.36 -4.99 13.10
N ALA A 186 12.35 -4.41 12.41
CA ALA A 186 13.60 -5.09 12.09
C ALA A 186 14.38 -5.42 13.37
N ARG A 187 14.48 -4.50 14.32
CA ARG A 187 15.14 -4.73 15.62
C ARG A 187 14.49 -5.88 16.39
N ASP A 188 13.17 -5.88 16.48
CA ASP A 188 12.42 -6.96 17.14
C ASP A 188 12.68 -8.31 16.45
N ARG A 189 12.68 -8.34 15.12
CA ARG A 189 12.92 -9.56 14.35
C ARG A 189 14.36 -10.04 14.47
N ILE A 190 15.36 -9.14 14.43
CA ILE A 190 16.78 -9.47 14.64
C ILE A 190 16.97 -10.08 16.03
N ALA A 191 16.41 -9.47 17.07
CA ALA A 191 16.49 -9.97 18.44
C ALA A 191 15.83 -11.35 18.58
N ALA A 192 14.64 -11.54 18.02
CA ALA A 192 13.93 -12.82 18.03
C ALA A 192 14.70 -13.95 17.32
N LEU A 193 15.55 -13.63 16.36
CA LEU A 193 16.42 -14.56 15.64
C LEU A 193 17.84 -14.68 16.24
N GLY A 194 18.08 -14.07 17.41
CA GLY A 194 19.36 -14.15 18.12
C GLY A 194 20.47 -13.29 17.54
N GLY A 195 20.13 -12.28 16.71
CA GLY A 195 21.07 -11.30 16.17
C GLY A 195 21.26 -10.09 17.07
N LYS A 196 22.11 -9.15 16.63
CA LYS A 196 22.45 -7.93 17.39
C LYS A 196 22.38 -6.70 16.49
N VAL A 197 21.98 -5.56 17.05
CA VAL A 197 22.07 -4.25 16.43
C VAL A 197 23.19 -3.47 17.11
N ALA A 198 24.22 -3.07 16.35
CA ALA A 198 25.37 -2.31 16.82
C ALA A 198 25.03 -0.83 17.01
N GLY A 199 24.10 -0.28 16.23
CA GLY A 199 23.67 1.10 16.32
C GLY A 199 22.71 1.52 15.23
N SER A 200 22.29 2.78 15.29
CA SER A 200 21.52 3.43 14.21
C SER A 200 21.73 4.94 14.22
N VAL A 201 21.53 5.54 13.05
CA VAL A 201 21.49 6.99 12.85
C VAL A 201 20.25 7.34 12.03
N LYS A 202 19.75 8.56 12.20
CA LYS A 202 18.57 9.05 11.50
C LYS A 202 18.93 10.10 10.47
N ALA A 203 18.42 9.95 9.25
CA ALA A 203 18.61 10.89 8.16
C ALA A 203 17.27 11.57 7.84
N GLN A 204 17.28 12.86 7.62
CA GLN A 204 16.09 13.60 7.20
C GLN A 204 15.72 13.21 5.77
N LEU A 205 14.43 13.29 5.44
CA LEU A 205 13.95 13.05 4.08
C LEU A 205 14.56 14.08 3.11
N GLY A 206 15.11 13.61 1.99
CA GLY A 206 15.80 14.46 1.02
C GLY A 206 17.25 14.77 1.41
N THR A 207 17.88 13.97 2.27
CA THR A 207 19.30 14.11 2.64
C THR A 207 20.20 13.93 1.40
N PRO A 208 20.98 14.94 0.98
CA PRO A 208 21.81 14.84 -0.21
C PRO A 208 23.17 14.17 0.04
N ASP A 209 23.64 14.14 1.28
CA ASP A 209 24.96 13.64 1.66
C ASP A 209 24.87 12.69 2.85
N TYR A 210 25.21 11.43 2.63
CA TYR A 210 25.22 10.36 3.61
C TYR A 210 26.58 10.07 4.21
N SER A 211 27.64 10.82 3.85
CA SER A 211 29.04 10.55 4.24
C SER A 211 29.21 10.37 5.75
N SER A 212 28.66 11.28 6.55
CA SER A 212 28.76 11.21 8.02
C SER A 212 28.03 10.00 8.62
N PHE A 213 26.92 9.58 8.02
CA PHE A 213 26.15 8.39 8.44
C PHE A 213 26.92 7.10 8.09
N LEU A 214 27.54 7.06 6.90
CA LEU A 214 28.32 5.92 6.42
C LEU A 214 29.61 5.74 7.25
N LEU A 215 30.27 6.83 7.65
CA LEU A 215 31.42 6.79 8.57
C LEU A 215 31.02 6.23 9.95
N GLN A 216 29.85 6.59 10.48
CA GLN A 216 29.33 6.02 11.72
C GLN A 216 29.05 4.53 11.57
N ALA A 217 28.44 4.10 10.47
CA ALA A 217 28.22 2.69 10.17
C ALA A 217 29.55 1.92 10.11
N GLN A 218 30.55 2.46 9.39
CA GLN A 218 31.87 1.85 9.26
C GLN A 218 32.58 1.68 10.62
N SER A 219 32.51 2.68 11.49
CA SER A 219 33.14 2.67 12.81
C SER A 219 32.38 1.86 13.86
N SER A 220 31.16 1.46 13.61
CA SER A 220 30.29 0.74 14.57
C SER A 220 30.70 -0.70 14.83
N GLY A 221 31.54 -1.29 13.99
CA GLY A 221 31.89 -2.72 14.03
C GLY A 221 30.81 -3.63 13.42
N ALA A 222 29.70 -3.08 12.89
CA ALA A 222 28.69 -3.84 12.19
C ALA A 222 29.23 -4.44 10.88
N LYS A 223 28.63 -5.56 10.46
CA LYS A 223 28.92 -6.22 9.19
C LYS A 223 27.74 -6.17 8.23
N ILE A 224 26.57 -5.73 8.71
CA ILE A 224 25.36 -5.54 7.91
C ILE A 224 24.92 -4.09 8.08
N LEU A 225 24.87 -3.34 6.98
CA LEU A 225 24.34 -2.00 6.91
C LEU A 225 22.92 -2.05 6.31
N ALA A 226 21.92 -1.79 7.14
CA ALA A 226 20.55 -1.62 6.72
C ALA A 226 20.30 -0.17 6.26
N ILE A 227 20.08 0.02 4.97
CA ILE A 227 19.68 1.31 4.39
C ILE A 227 18.16 1.36 4.35
N ASN A 228 17.58 2.20 5.22
CA ASN A 228 16.14 2.32 5.43
C ASN A 228 15.70 3.79 5.23
N VAL A 229 15.93 4.31 4.03
CA VAL A 229 15.68 5.71 3.63
C VAL A 229 14.83 5.76 2.36
N ALA A 230 13.65 5.14 2.38
CA ALA A 230 12.75 5.11 1.22
C ALA A 230 12.54 6.54 0.66
N GLY A 231 12.65 6.66 -0.66
CA GLY A 231 12.72 7.94 -1.37
C GLY A 231 14.16 8.39 -1.67
N ASP A 232 15.10 8.10 -0.79
CA ASP A 232 16.52 8.48 -0.92
C ASP A 232 17.45 7.26 -1.11
N ASN A 233 16.90 6.05 -1.25
CA ASN A 233 17.67 4.80 -1.34
C ASN A 233 18.79 4.87 -2.37
N ALA A 234 18.49 5.36 -3.58
CA ALA A 234 19.47 5.43 -4.66
C ALA A 234 20.68 6.30 -4.29
N THR A 235 20.46 7.44 -3.64
CA THR A 235 21.54 8.32 -3.17
C THR A 235 22.40 7.65 -2.10
N ALA A 236 21.75 7.05 -1.09
CA ALA A 236 22.45 6.41 0.02
C ALA A 236 23.27 5.19 -0.44
N ILE A 237 22.72 4.36 -1.35
CA ILE A 237 23.39 3.17 -1.87
C ILE A 237 24.58 3.55 -2.75
N LYS A 238 24.43 4.52 -3.66
CA LYS A 238 25.56 5.00 -4.49
C LYS A 238 26.70 5.51 -3.64
N GLN A 239 26.42 6.33 -2.62
CA GLN A 239 27.44 6.82 -1.71
C GLN A 239 28.09 5.71 -0.88
N ALA A 240 27.30 4.70 -0.43
CA ALA A 240 27.85 3.54 0.27
C ALA A 240 28.83 2.73 -0.60
N GLU A 241 28.56 2.63 -1.92
CA GLU A 241 29.49 2.02 -2.88
C GLU A 241 30.75 2.86 -3.09
N GLU A 242 30.62 4.18 -3.25
CA GLU A 242 31.75 5.12 -3.38
C GLU A 242 32.66 5.07 -2.15
N PHE A 243 32.09 4.89 -0.95
CA PHE A 243 32.84 4.65 0.30
C PHE A 243 33.52 3.28 0.33
N GLY A 244 33.22 2.38 -0.61
CA GLY A 244 33.81 1.06 -0.68
C GLY A 244 33.43 0.13 0.48
N LEU A 245 32.29 0.36 1.16
CA LEU A 245 31.90 -0.42 2.34
C LEU A 245 31.74 -1.90 2.03
N ALA A 246 31.20 -2.25 0.85
CA ALA A 246 31.07 -3.64 0.41
C ALA A 246 32.45 -4.30 0.23
N ALA A 247 33.43 -3.59 -0.33
CA ALA A 247 34.82 -4.08 -0.48
C ALA A 247 35.52 -4.29 0.87
N GLN A 248 35.07 -3.58 1.91
CA GLN A 248 35.55 -3.72 3.29
C GLN A 248 34.81 -4.83 4.06
N GLY A 249 33.95 -5.60 3.40
CA GLY A 249 33.23 -6.74 3.97
C GLY A 249 31.93 -6.39 4.70
N MET A 250 31.39 -5.18 4.49
CA MET A 250 30.06 -4.81 5.00
C MET A 250 28.99 -5.15 3.96
N LYS A 251 28.00 -5.96 4.34
CA LYS A 251 26.84 -6.27 3.50
C LYS A 251 25.86 -5.12 3.54
N ILE A 252 25.58 -4.49 2.39
CA ILE A 252 24.58 -3.44 2.26
C ILE A 252 23.22 -4.10 2.01
N VAL A 253 22.20 -3.74 2.80
CA VAL A 253 20.85 -4.30 2.75
C VAL A 253 19.85 -3.16 2.65
N PRO A 254 19.31 -2.87 1.46
CA PRO A 254 18.21 -1.93 1.33
C PRO A 254 16.94 -2.53 1.92
N MET A 255 16.30 -1.81 2.85
CA MET A 255 15.15 -2.32 3.59
C MET A 255 13.83 -2.16 2.83
N SER A 256 13.73 -1.16 1.97
CA SER A 256 12.52 -0.85 1.21
C SER A 256 12.92 -0.39 -0.20
N PHE A 257 13.20 -1.34 -1.06
CA PHE A 257 13.78 -1.14 -2.38
C PHE A 257 12.79 -1.55 -3.46
N GLN A 258 12.70 -0.79 -4.54
CA GLN A 258 11.73 -1.00 -5.62
C GLN A 258 12.41 -0.98 -6.99
N ASN A 259 11.67 -1.35 -8.03
CA ASN A 259 12.17 -1.30 -9.42
C ASN A 259 12.67 0.09 -9.84
N VAL A 260 12.02 1.16 -9.37
CA VAL A 260 12.45 2.55 -9.63
C VAL A 260 13.80 2.89 -8.97
N ASP A 261 14.11 2.29 -7.83
CA ASP A 261 15.41 2.43 -7.18
C ASP A 261 16.49 1.66 -7.96
N ILE A 262 16.17 0.46 -8.47
CA ILE A 262 17.09 -0.32 -9.33
C ILE A 262 17.41 0.45 -10.60
N GLU A 263 16.41 1.07 -11.25
CA GLU A 263 16.62 1.93 -12.43
C GLU A 263 17.54 3.10 -12.10
N ALA A 264 17.34 3.74 -10.96
CA ALA A 264 18.15 4.89 -10.54
C ALA A 264 19.59 4.52 -10.17
N VAL A 265 19.80 3.37 -9.50
CA VAL A 265 21.14 2.90 -9.06
C VAL A 265 21.86 2.16 -10.17
N GLY A 266 21.14 1.35 -10.95
CA GLY A 266 21.63 0.50 -12.02
C GLY A 266 21.90 -0.94 -11.58
N LEU A 267 21.68 -1.88 -12.50
CA LEU A 267 21.83 -3.33 -12.27
C LEU A 267 23.21 -3.74 -11.77
N LYS A 268 24.28 -3.07 -12.24
CA LYS A 268 25.65 -3.42 -11.85
C LYS A 268 25.88 -3.27 -10.35
N ALA A 269 25.31 -2.23 -9.75
CA ALA A 269 25.50 -1.91 -8.34
C ALA A 269 24.58 -2.73 -7.43
N THR A 270 23.39 -3.12 -7.95
CA THR A 270 22.36 -3.82 -7.15
C THR A 270 22.27 -5.31 -7.45
N ARG A 271 23.13 -5.84 -8.34
CA ARG A 271 23.10 -7.25 -8.75
C ARG A 271 23.18 -8.21 -7.57
N GLY A 272 22.28 -9.17 -7.55
CA GLY A 272 22.24 -10.20 -6.51
C GLY A 272 21.52 -9.78 -5.23
N ASP A 273 21.12 -8.52 -5.10
CA ASP A 273 20.33 -8.06 -3.95
C ASP A 273 19.01 -8.79 -3.88
N LEU A 274 18.60 -9.15 -2.67
CA LEU A 274 17.29 -9.73 -2.39
C LEU A 274 16.33 -8.62 -1.97
N ILE A 275 15.21 -8.54 -2.65
CA ILE A 275 14.17 -7.54 -2.45
C ILE A 275 12.86 -8.25 -2.16
N VAL A 276 12.07 -7.70 -1.25
CA VAL A 276 10.68 -8.10 -1.04
C VAL A 276 9.77 -7.08 -1.71
N THR A 277 8.91 -7.55 -2.59
CA THR A 277 7.95 -6.73 -3.30
C THR A 277 6.56 -7.35 -3.27
N SER A 278 5.53 -6.52 -3.37
CA SER A 278 4.15 -6.95 -3.50
C SER A 278 3.70 -7.07 -4.96
N PHE A 279 4.52 -6.60 -5.90
CA PHE A 279 4.23 -6.64 -7.32
C PHE A 279 5.51 -6.55 -8.15
N PHE A 280 5.57 -7.32 -9.20
CA PHE A 280 6.49 -7.13 -10.34
C PHE A 280 5.79 -7.63 -11.61
N GLU A 281 6.22 -7.15 -12.76
CA GLU A 281 5.51 -7.30 -14.03
C GLU A 281 5.30 -8.76 -14.48
N ASP A 282 6.17 -9.68 -14.11
CA ASP A 282 6.12 -11.09 -14.51
C ASP A 282 5.42 -12.01 -13.48
N VAL A 283 4.81 -11.45 -12.44
CA VAL A 283 4.11 -12.28 -11.43
C VAL A 283 2.91 -13.02 -12.02
N SER A 284 2.30 -12.48 -13.06
CA SER A 284 1.19 -13.12 -13.79
C SER A 284 1.02 -12.53 -15.19
N PRO A 285 0.32 -13.23 -16.12
CA PRO A 285 -0.03 -12.65 -17.42
C PRO A 285 -0.86 -11.35 -17.32
N ALA A 286 -1.73 -11.23 -16.31
CA ALA A 286 -2.50 -10.02 -16.05
C ALA A 286 -1.60 -8.87 -15.60
N ALA A 287 -0.62 -9.14 -14.72
CA ALA A 287 0.38 -8.17 -14.29
C ALA A 287 1.20 -7.65 -15.47
N ARG A 288 1.67 -8.55 -16.35
CA ARG A 288 2.41 -8.17 -17.56
C ARG A 288 1.57 -7.27 -18.46
N LYS A 289 0.34 -7.66 -18.76
CA LYS A 289 -0.57 -6.85 -19.58
C LYS A 289 -0.81 -5.44 -19.01
N PHE A 290 -1.03 -5.34 -17.72
CA PHE A 290 -1.16 -4.05 -17.04
C PHE A 290 0.12 -3.23 -17.14
N SER A 291 1.25 -3.83 -16.85
CA SER A 291 2.57 -3.18 -16.87
C SER A 291 2.93 -2.66 -18.25
N ASP A 292 2.68 -3.43 -19.31
CA ASP A 292 2.92 -3.03 -20.69
C ASP A 292 2.03 -1.84 -21.10
N ALA A 293 0.75 -1.86 -20.70
CA ALA A 293 -0.19 -0.75 -20.94
C ALA A 293 0.23 0.50 -20.16
N PHE A 294 0.68 0.36 -18.92
CA PHE A 294 1.21 1.46 -18.12
C PHE A 294 2.50 2.03 -18.74
N TYR A 295 3.43 1.15 -19.15
CA TYR A 295 4.66 1.55 -19.79
C TYR A 295 4.42 2.32 -21.11
N ALA A 296 3.43 1.91 -21.89
CA ALA A 296 3.06 2.62 -23.13
C ALA A 296 2.72 4.08 -22.86
N ARG A 297 2.11 4.39 -21.70
CA ARG A 297 1.66 5.73 -21.31
C ARG A 297 2.76 6.52 -20.56
N ARG A 298 3.50 5.88 -19.69
CA ARG A 298 4.44 6.53 -18.76
C ARG A 298 5.90 6.43 -19.17
N LYS A 299 6.26 5.50 -20.06
CA LYS A 299 7.65 5.16 -20.44
C LYS A 299 8.50 4.68 -19.26
N ALA A 300 7.83 4.19 -18.21
CA ALA A 300 8.39 3.54 -17.04
C ALA A 300 7.47 2.40 -16.62
N MET A 301 8.03 1.31 -16.09
CA MET A 301 7.22 0.23 -15.50
C MET A 301 6.56 0.71 -14.21
N PRO A 302 5.37 0.21 -13.88
CA PRO A 302 4.71 0.58 -12.63
C PRO A 302 5.53 0.09 -11.43
N SER A 303 5.62 0.92 -10.40
CA SER A 303 6.04 0.45 -9.08
C SER A 303 4.95 -0.42 -8.45
N GLN A 304 5.30 -1.16 -7.41
CA GLN A 304 4.32 -1.90 -6.61
C GLN A 304 3.24 -0.98 -6.00
N ILE A 305 3.57 0.28 -5.72
CA ILE A 305 2.62 1.26 -5.17
C ILE A 305 1.63 1.69 -6.24
N GLN A 306 2.10 2.02 -7.42
CA GLN A 306 1.27 2.40 -8.57
C GLN A 306 0.34 1.25 -8.99
N ALA A 307 0.84 0.02 -9.03
CA ALA A 307 0.03 -1.17 -9.26
C ALA A 307 -1.01 -1.38 -8.13
N GLY A 308 -0.64 -1.09 -6.88
CA GLY A 308 -1.55 -1.10 -5.74
C GLY A 308 -2.66 -0.06 -5.84
N VAL A 309 -2.36 1.15 -6.33
CA VAL A 309 -3.38 2.20 -6.58
C VAL A 309 -4.39 1.73 -7.63
N TYR A 310 -3.90 1.18 -8.75
CA TYR A 310 -4.79 0.60 -9.78
C TYR A 310 -5.73 -0.44 -9.17
N SER A 311 -5.20 -1.42 -8.44
CA SER A 311 -5.97 -2.50 -7.82
C SER A 311 -6.99 -1.97 -6.81
N ALA A 312 -6.59 -1.06 -5.91
CA ALA A 312 -7.44 -0.49 -4.87
C ALA A 312 -8.60 0.32 -5.46
N VAL A 313 -8.33 1.17 -6.44
CA VAL A 313 -9.35 1.98 -7.13
C VAL A 313 -10.29 1.09 -7.92
N ARG A 314 -9.78 0.09 -8.64
CA ARG A 314 -10.59 -0.88 -9.38
C ARG A 314 -11.54 -1.65 -8.46
N HIS A 315 -11.03 -2.15 -7.34
CA HIS A 315 -11.83 -2.90 -6.36
C HIS A 315 -12.92 -2.02 -5.69
N TYR A 316 -12.58 -0.78 -5.36
CA TYR A 316 -13.53 0.21 -4.86
C TYR A 316 -14.65 0.50 -5.87
N LEU A 317 -14.29 0.79 -7.13
CA LEU A 317 -15.27 1.06 -8.18
C LEU A 317 -16.17 -0.16 -8.45
N GLN A 318 -15.62 -1.38 -8.38
CA GLN A 318 -16.43 -2.59 -8.51
C GLN A 318 -17.42 -2.72 -7.34
N ALA A 319 -16.99 -2.43 -6.11
CA ALA A 319 -17.87 -2.45 -4.94
C ALA A 319 -19.00 -1.42 -5.05
N MET A 320 -18.69 -0.18 -5.50
CA MET A 320 -19.70 0.84 -5.76
C MET A 320 -20.71 0.39 -6.82
N LYS A 321 -20.22 -0.20 -7.92
CA LYS A 321 -21.07 -0.72 -9.00
C LYS A 321 -22.00 -1.84 -8.52
N ASP A 322 -21.46 -2.77 -7.74
CA ASP A 322 -22.20 -3.93 -7.24
C ASP A 322 -23.27 -3.56 -6.20
N THR A 323 -23.03 -2.48 -5.44
CA THR A 323 -23.95 -2.01 -4.39
C THR A 323 -24.86 -0.88 -4.84
N ASP A 324 -24.61 -0.29 -6.00
CA ASP A 324 -25.25 0.94 -6.48
C ASP A 324 -25.29 2.04 -5.41
N SER A 325 -24.16 2.19 -4.66
CA SER A 325 -24.09 3.04 -3.48
C SER A 325 -22.77 3.78 -3.38
N ASP A 326 -22.80 4.98 -2.82
CA ASP A 326 -21.60 5.74 -2.35
C ASP A 326 -21.53 5.81 -0.81
N ASP A 327 -22.42 5.12 -0.10
CA ASP A 327 -22.30 4.98 1.35
C ASP A 327 -21.05 4.20 1.72
N SER A 328 -20.14 4.84 2.44
CA SER A 328 -18.82 4.27 2.72
C SER A 328 -18.86 2.97 3.53
N THR A 329 -19.86 2.79 4.39
CA THR A 329 -20.03 1.57 5.19
C THR A 329 -20.49 0.42 4.31
N THR A 330 -21.47 0.66 3.43
CA THR A 330 -21.98 -0.31 2.47
C THR A 330 -20.90 -0.73 1.49
N VAL A 331 -20.19 0.24 0.90
CA VAL A 331 -19.11 -0.02 -0.06
C VAL A 331 -17.96 -0.78 0.60
N MET A 332 -17.53 -0.37 1.81
CA MET A 332 -16.46 -1.06 2.53
C MET A 332 -16.86 -2.50 2.92
N ALA A 333 -18.09 -2.72 3.34
CA ALA A 333 -18.59 -4.06 3.62
C ALA A 333 -18.52 -4.96 2.37
N LYS A 334 -18.90 -4.41 1.21
CA LYS A 334 -18.81 -5.12 -0.07
C LYS A 334 -17.35 -5.38 -0.46
N MET A 335 -16.46 -4.40 -0.31
CA MET A 335 -15.02 -4.58 -0.56
C MET A 335 -14.44 -5.71 0.28
N LYS A 336 -14.78 -5.78 1.58
CA LYS A 336 -14.30 -6.84 2.48
C LYS A 336 -14.86 -8.23 2.13
N ALA A 337 -16.12 -8.29 1.69
CA ALA A 337 -16.79 -9.52 1.33
C ALA A 337 -16.33 -10.08 -0.03
N THR A 338 -15.68 -9.26 -0.86
CA THR A 338 -15.24 -9.64 -2.21
C THR A 338 -13.74 -9.90 -2.23
N PRO A 339 -13.27 -11.09 -2.65
CA PRO A 339 -11.84 -11.32 -2.86
C PRO A 339 -11.26 -10.38 -3.91
N VAL A 340 -10.02 -9.96 -3.71
CA VAL A 340 -9.26 -9.17 -4.70
C VAL A 340 -8.57 -10.14 -5.64
N SER A 341 -8.93 -10.08 -6.93
CA SER A 341 -8.29 -10.88 -7.98
C SER A 341 -8.18 -10.03 -9.25
N ASP A 342 -6.98 -9.54 -9.51
CA ASP A 342 -6.70 -8.62 -10.61
C ASP A 342 -5.22 -8.68 -11.04
N ALA A 343 -4.76 -7.66 -11.75
CA ALA A 343 -3.37 -7.57 -12.21
C ALA A 343 -2.36 -7.47 -11.05
N TYR A 344 -2.76 -6.95 -9.88
CA TYR A 344 -1.88 -6.79 -8.73
C TYR A 344 -1.69 -8.09 -7.94
N THR A 345 -2.80 -8.81 -7.70
CA THR A 345 -2.77 -10.06 -6.95
C THR A 345 -3.90 -11.00 -7.38
N PRO A 346 -3.67 -12.33 -7.45
CA PRO A 346 -4.73 -13.29 -7.75
C PRO A 346 -5.58 -13.68 -6.54
N ASN A 347 -5.14 -13.41 -5.30
CA ASN A 347 -5.70 -13.99 -4.07
C ASN A 347 -5.74 -13.03 -2.88
N GLY A 348 -5.97 -11.73 -3.12
CA GLY A 348 -6.05 -10.73 -2.04
C GLY A 348 -7.36 -10.80 -1.26
N ARG A 349 -7.33 -10.36 0.01
CA ARG A 349 -8.51 -10.17 0.85
C ARG A 349 -8.28 -9.07 1.88
N ILE A 350 -9.31 -8.34 2.22
CA ILE A 350 -9.26 -7.30 3.26
C ILE A 350 -9.66 -7.92 4.60
N ARG A 351 -8.78 -7.81 5.60
CA ARG A 351 -8.99 -8.32 6.97
C ARG A 351 -9.75 -7.32 7.85
N GLU A 352 -10.11 -7.76 9.06
CA GLU A 352 -10.79 -6.93 10.07
C GLU A 352 -9.96 -5.70 10.48
N ASP A 353 -8.64 -5.82 10.55
CA ASP A 353 -7.70 -4.74 10.85
C ASP A 353 -7.49 -3.76 9.68
N GLN A 354 -8.31 -3.84 8.63
CA GLN A 354 -8.23 -3.00 7.43
C GLN A 354 -6.97 -3.22 6.59
N ARG A 355 -6.31 -4.36 6.76
CA ARG A 355 -5.19 -4.77 5.95
C ARG A 355 -5.65 -5.60 4.77
N MET A 356 -5.35 -5.20 3.54
CA MET A 356 -5.44 -6.07 2.37
C MET A 356 -4.22 -7.00 2.38
N VAL A 357 -4.45 -8.29 2.60
CA VAL A 357 -3.40 -9.31 2.63
C VAL A 357 -3.38 -10.09 1.32
N HIS A 358 -2.18 -10.37 0.85
CA HIS A 358 -1.89 -11.03 -0.43
C HIS A 358 -0.49 -11.66 -0.38
N ASP A 359 -0.11 -12.42 -1.39
CA ASP A 359 1.25 -12.92 -1.50
C ASP A 359 2.26 -11.76 -1.62
N LEU A 360 3.42 -11.93 -1.01
CA LEU A 360 4.60 -11.13 -1.30
C LEU A 360 5.62 -12.00 -2.04
N TYR A 361 6.52 -11.34 -2.73
CA TYR A 361 7.51 -12.00 -3.56
C TYR A 361 8.92 -11.62 -3.11
N LEU A 362 9.71 -12.64 -2.77
CA LEU A 362 11.15 -12.48 -2.65
C LEU A 362 11.73 -12.59 -4.05
N VAL A 363 12.33 -11.52 -4.51
CA VAL A 363 12.97 -11.45 -5.83
C VAL A 363 14.45 -11.15 -5.68
N GLN A 364 15.24 -11.61 -6.67
CA GLN A 364 16.66 -11.27 -6.75
C GLN A 364 16.89 -10.35 -7.94
N VAL A 365 17.66 -9.29 -7.72
CA VAL A 365 18.10 -8.41 -8.79
C VAL A 365 19.03 -9.17 -9.72
N LYS A 366 18.73 -9.12 -11.02
CA LYS A 366 19.52 -9.75 -12.09
C LYS A 366 20.89 -9.10 -12.25
N THR A 367 21.84 -9.84 -12.79
CA THR A 367 23.05 -9.25 -13.36
C THR A 367 22.72 -8.55 -14.69
N PRO A 368 23.58 -7.62 -15.17
CA PRO A 368 23.40 -7.02 -16.48
C PRO A 368 23.28 -8.06 -17.62
N GLU A 369 23.97 -9.20 -17.51
CA GLU A 369 23.97 -10.28 -18.50
C GLU A 369 22.67 -11.13 -18.46
N GLU A 370 22.00 -11.19 -17.32
CA GLU A 370 20.72 -11.89 -17.16
C GLU A 370 19.53 -11.05 -17.65
N SER A 371 19.67 -9.72 -17.67
CA SER A 371 18.62 -8.80 -18.11
C SER A 371 18.44 -8.85 -19.63
N LYS A 372 17.21 -8.98 -20.09
CA LYS A 372 16.85 -9.09 -21.52
C LYS A 372 16.47 -7.75 -22.14
N GLY A 373 16.44 -6.68 -21.36
CA GLY A 373 16.05 -5.34 -21.83
C GLY A 373 15.72 -4.37 -20.71
N PRO A 374 15.26 -3.17 -21.07
CA PRO A 374 14.87 -2.14 -20.08
C PRO A 374 13.82 -2.68 -19.10
N TRP A 375 14.01 -2.39 -17.81
CA TRP A 375 13.12 -2.78 -16.70
C TRP A 375 13.04 -4.29 -16.40
N ASP A 376 13.75 -5.14 -17.08
CA ASP A 376 13.87 -6.57 -16.77
C ASP A 376 14.89 -6.78 -15.63
N PHE A 377 14.53 -6.34 -14.42
CA PHE A 377 15.48 -6.19 -13.32
C PHE A 377 15.52 -7.36 -12.34
N VAL A 378 14.45 -8.14 -12.24
CA VAL A 378 14.32 -9.11 -11.15
C VAL A 378 13.93 -10.50 -11.65
N LYS A 379 14.28 -11.49 -10.85
CA LYS A 379 13.81 -12.87 -11.00
C LYS A 379 13.20 -13.36 -9.69
N LEU A 380 12.11 -14.09 -9.77
CA LEU A 380 11.43 -14.65 -8.61
C LEU A 380 12.33 -15.70 -7.92
N VAL A 381 12.47 -15.56 -6.60
CA VAL A 381 13.15 -16.53 -5.73
C VAL A 381 12.14 -17.36 -4.96
N ALA A 382 11.16 -16.69 -4.33
CA ALA A 382 10.12 -17.35 -3.54
C ALA A 382 8.85 -16.50 -3.47
N THR A 383 7.71 -17.17 -3.34
CA THR A 383 6.45 -16.56 -2.95
C THR A 383 6.27 -16.71 -1.45
N ILE A 384 5.94 -15.63 -0.76
CA ILE A 384 5.69 -15.57 0.68
C ILE A 384 4.17 -15.45 0.87
N PRO A 385 3.50 -16.48 1.38
CA PRO A 385 2.05 -16.45 1.54
C PRO A 385 1.61 -15.42 2.61
N PRO A 386 0.35 -14.95 2.57
CA PRO A 386 -0.12 -13.84 3.41
C PRO A 386 0.03 -14.04 4.92
N ASP A 387 -0.14 -15.25 5.40
CA ASP A 387 -0.01 -15.63 6.82
C ASP A 387 1.44 -15.57 7.34
N GLN A 388 2.40 -15.69 6.45
CA GLN A 388 3.83 -15.51 6.75
C GLN A 388 4.31 -14.08 6.51
N ALA A 389 3.67 -13.36 5.58
CA ALA A 389 4.06 -12.02 5.16
C ALA A 389 3.60 -10.94 6.14
N PHE A 390 2.33 -10.98 6.53
CA PHE A 390 1.70 -9.91 7.31
C PHE A 390 1.62 -10.25 8.80
N ARG A 391 1.50 -9.20 9.64
CA ARG A 391 1.36 -9.35 11.07
C ARG A 391 0.19 -10.29 11.40
N PRO A 392 0.37 -11.28 12.28
CA PRO A 392 -0.73 -12.09 12.79
C PRO A 392 -1.82 -11.23 13.42
N LEU A 393 -3.09 -11.57 13.15
CA LEU A 393 -4.23 -10.74 13.57
C LEU A 393 -4.39 -10.66 15.09
N ASP A 394 -4.00 -11.73 15.81
CA ASP A 394 -3.95 -11.80 17.29
C ASP A 394 -2.94 -10.82 17.92
N ARG A 395 -2.03 -10.25 17.12
CA ARG A 395 -1.06 -9.23 17.55
C ARG A 395 -1.49 -7.82 17.15
N SER A 396 -2.64 -7.65 16.52
CA SER A 396 -3.15 -6.35 16.10
C SER A 396 -3.67 -5.57 17.31
N LYS A 397 -3.33 -4.27 17.37
CA LYS A 397 -3.89 -3.32 18.31
C LYS A 397 -5.06 -2.53 17.71
N CYS A 398 -5.52 -2.91 16.53
CA CYS A 398 -6.66 -2.29 15.88
C CYS A 398 -7.93 -2.60 16.66
N ASN A 399 -8.66 -1.56 17.05
CA ASN A 399 -9.88 -1.68 17.83
C ASN A 399 -11.07 -2.24 17.05
N LEU A 400 -10.89 -2.56 15.77
CA LEU A 400 -11.90 -3.18 14.90
C LEU A 400 -11.80 -4.72 14.90
N VAL A 401 -10.70 -5.28 15.41
CA VAL A 401 -10.50 -6.72 15.48
C VAL A 401 -11.34 -7.32 16.60
N GLY A 402 -12.07 -8.40 16.28
CA GLY A 402 -12.90 -9.12 17.24
C GLY A 402 -14.24 -8.43 17.61
N LYS A 403 -14.73 -7.52 16.76
CA LYS A 403 -16.04 -6.86 16.92
C LYS A 403 -17.09 -7.45 16.00
#